data_c5d7a0ce382b2a3cb2a4b2f2ea53ae38
#
_entry.id   c5d7a0ce382b2a3cb2a4b2f2ea53ae38
#
_cell.length_a   1.000
_cell.length_b   1.000
_cell.length_c   1.000
_cell.angle_alpha   90.00
_cell.angle_beta   90.00
_cell.angle_gamma   90.00
#
_symmetry.space_group_name_H-M   'P 1'
#
loop_
_entity.id
_entity.type
_entity.pdbx_description
1 polymer ?
#
loop_
_entity_poly.entity_id
_entity_poly.type
_entity_poly.pdbx_seq_one_letter_code
_entity_poly.pdbx_strand_id
1 'polypeptide(L)'
;LTVESLEEGTHMMFLGGWLSFNGECGKGGWGRTKLREILPCRCLDLEDLRESTEGFVPEPLIPDHPILAGIETESMPPILGYNMVEPREGCDVVLRWPEGDPALTVGRFGNGRVLAYTSDPAPHWGCNFVYWDGYPRLWLNALDWLLKGS
;
A
#
# COMPACT_ATOMS: atom_id res chain seq x y z
N LEU A 1 13.19 10.95 11.19
CA LEU A 1 11.93 10.51 10.53
C LEU A 1 11.22 9.63 11.51
N THR A 2 10.19 10.15 12.08
CA THR A 2 9.64 9.55 13.26
C THR A 2 8.14 9.83 13.32
N VAL A 3 7.49 9.23 14.27
CA VAL A 3 6.10 9.47 14.63
C VAL A 3 5.86 10.98 14.83
N GLU A 4 6.79 11.67 15.49
CA GLU A 4 6.72 13.11 15.74
C GLU A 4 6.58 13.94 14.45
N SER A 5 7.28 13.55 13.36
CA SER A 5 7.16 14.26 12.07
C SER A 5 5.75 14.18 11.47
N LEU A 6 5.04 13.07 11.68
CA LEU A 6 3.63 12.94 11.26
C LEU A 6 2.70 13.81 12.10
N GLU A 7 2.95 13.89 13.40
CA GLU A 7 2.19 14.80 14.29
C GLU A 7 2.34 16.25 13.84
N GLU A 8 3.53 16.62 13.33
CA GLU A 8 3.83 17.94 12.78
C GLU A 8 3.28 18.17 11.36
N GLY A 9 2.73 17.13 10.70
CA GLY A 9 2.09 17.25 9.39
C GLY A 9 2.89 16.72 8.20
N THR A 10 3.99 15.99 8.43
CA THR A 10 4.67 15.22 7.37
C THR A 10 3.75 14.10 6.87
N HIS A 11 3.77 13.85 5.57
CA HIS A 11 3.03 12.76 4.96
C HIS A 11 3.99 11.65 4.53
N MET A 12 3.54 10.39 4.61
CA MET A 12 4.39 9.23 4.32
C MET A 12 3.71 8.24 3.38
N MET A 13 4.50 7.68 2.46
CA MET A 13 4.10 6.59 1.60
C MET A 13 5.02 5.40 1.85
N PHE A 14 4.43 4.23 2.11
CA PHE A 14 5.13 2.97 2.30
C PHE A 14 4.84 2.06 1.11
N LEU A 15 5.87 1.42 0.59
CA LEU A 15 5.78 0.55 -0.58
C LEU A 15 6.29 -0.84 -0.23
N GLY A 16 5.62 -1.85 -0.74
CA GLY A 16 5.96 -3.24 -0.53
C GLY A 16 7.19 -3.69 -1.31
N GLY A 17 7.52 -4.95 -1.15
CA GLY A 17 8.67 -5.61 -1.76
C GLY A 17 9.29 -6.64 -0.81
N TRP A 18 10.29 -7.38 -1.27
CA TRP A 18 10.87 -8.49 -0.52
C TRP A 18 11.40 -8.12 0.87
N LEU A 19 11.84 -6.89 1.05
CA LEU A 19 12.44 -6.43 2.31
C LEU A 19 11.58 -5.33 2.99
N SER A 20 10.30 -5.26 2.61
CA SER A 20 9.32 -4.33 3.20
C SER A 20 8.42 -5.07 4.20
N PHE A 21 7.71 -4.34 5.04
CA PHE A 21 6.83 -4.88 6.08
C PHE A 21 7.57 -5.90 6.96
N ASN A 22 7.19 -7.18 6.98
CA ASN A 22 8.02 -8.20 7.62
C ASN A 22 9.03 -8.79 6.64
N GLY A 23 8.62 -9.05 5.40
CA GLY A 23 9.46 -9.40 4.27
C GLY A 23 10.11 -10.78 4.36
N GLU A 24 10.98 -11.05 3.40
CA GLU A 24 11.70 -12.32 3.29
C GLU A 24 12.47 -12.64 4.57
N CYS A 25 12.18 -13.77 5.16
CA CYS A 25 12.79 -14.23 6.42
C CYS A 25 12.72 -13.19 7.56
N GLY A 26 11.71 -12.32 7.55
CA GLY A 26 11.55 -11.25 8.54
C GLY A 26 12.57 -10.13 8.49
N LYS A 27 13.29 -9.99 7.37
CA LYS A 27 14.36 -8.98 7.21
C LYS A 27 13.84 -7.55 7.10
N GLY A 28 12.60 -7.33 6.62
CA GLY A 28 11.93 -6.02 6.62
C GLY A 28 11.69 -5.53 8.04
N GLY A 29 11.00 -6.34 8.82
CA GLY A 29 10.84 -6.15 10.26
C GLY A 29 10.18 -4.87 10.73
N TRP A 30 9.41 -4.18 9.87
CA TRP A 30 8.80 -2.88 10.20
C TRP A 30 7.84 -2.97 11.40
N GLY A 31 7.13 -4.09 11.55
CA GLY A 31 6.24 -4.33 12.69
C GLY A 31 6.96 -4.40 14.04
N ARG A 32 8.28 -4.60 14.04
CA ARG A 32 9.14 -4.61 15.24
C ARG A 32 9.80 -3.27 15.53
N THR A 33 9.52 -2.25 14.72
CA THR A 33 10.04 -0.90 14.86
C THR A 33 8.92 0.09 15.24
N LYS A 34 9.28 1.35 15.47
CA LYS A 34 8.30 2.42 15.68
C LYS A 34 7.37 2.65 14.46
N LEU A 35 7.74 2.17 13.27
CA LEU A 35 6.88 2.28 12.09
C LEU A 35 5.52 1.62 12.30
N ARG A 36 5.43 0.56 13.12
CA ARG A 36 4.14 -0.06 13.47
C ARG A 36 3.11 0.91 14.04
N GLU A 37 3.56 2.02 14.61
CA GLU A 37 2.67 3.01 15.23
C GLU A 37 1.98 3.88 14.19
N ILE A 38 2.57 4.01 12.99
CA ILE A 38 2.15 4.92 11.91
C ILE A 38 1.76 4.21 10.60
N LEU A 39 2.06 2.93 10.45
CA LEU A 39 1.62 2.15 9.28
C LEU A 39 0.08 2.08 9.26
N PRO A 40 -0.59 2.30 8.12
CA PRO A 40 -2.04 2.20 8.01
C PRO A 40 -2.55 0.74 7.92
N CYS A 41 -1.68 -0.21 8.19
CA CYS A 41 -1.93 -1.65 8.28
C CYS A 41 -1.07 -2.27 9.37
N ARG A 42 -1.34 -3.52 9.75
CA ARG A 42 -0.53 -4.27 10.71
C ARG A 42 0.32 -5.31 9.99
N CYS A 43 1.62 -5.28 10.26
CA CYS A 43 2.53 -6.32 9.78
C CYS A 43 2.27 -7.65 10.48
N LEU A 44 2.45 -8.74 9.77
CA LEU A 44 2.47 -10.08 10.35
C LEU A 44 3.80 -10.33 11.08
N ASP A 45 3.80 -11.26 12.06
CA ASP A 45 5.00 -11.65 12.78
C ASP A 45 5.77 -12.80 12.10
N LEU A 46 5.26 -13.27 10.96
CA LEU A 46 5.83 -14.36 10.16
C LEU A 46 6.17 -13.84 8.76
N GLU A 47 6.76 -14.70 7.92
CA GLU A 47 6.99 -14.38 6.51
C GLU A 47 5.67 -13.98 5.84
N ASP A 48 5.66 -12.79 5.24
CA ASP A 48 4.47 -12.16 4.69
C ASP A 48 4.43 -12.14 3.17
N LEU A 49 5.40 -12.76 2.50
CA LEU A 49 5.46 -12.76 1.03
C LEU A 49 4.43 -13.73 0.44
N ARG A 50 3.67 -13.24 -0.52
CA ARG A 50 2.81 -14.06 -1.37
C ARG A 50 3.12 -13.76 -2.83
N GLU A 51 3.51 -14.78 -3.58
CA GLU A 51 3.90 -14.66 -4.98
C GLU A 51 3.11 -15.64 -5.85
N SER A 52 2.86 -15.25 -7.09
CA SER A 52 2.20 -16.07 -8.10
C SER A 52 2.67 -15.70 -9.50
N THR A 53 2.93 -16.68 -10.32
CA THR A 53 3.22 -16.46 -11.75
C THR A 53 2.00 -15.99 -12.55
N GLU A 54 0.80 -16.27 -12.08
CA GLU A 54 -0.46 -15.80 -12.66
C GLU A 54 -0.78 -14.37 -12.21
N GLY A 55 -0.22 -13.99 -11.06
CA GLY A 55 -0.40 -12.69 -10.43
C GLY A 55 -1.74 -12.50 -9.74
N PHE A 56 -1.90 -11.33 -9.15
CA PHE A 56 -3.06 -10.90 -8.39
C PHE A 56 -3.57 -9.58 -8.95
N VAL A 57 -4.86 -9.49 -9.25
CA VAL A 57 -5.50 -8.23 -9.66
C VAL A 57 -6.20 -7.63 -8.46
N PRO A 58 -5.84 -6.43 -8.01
CA PRO A 58 -6.46 -5.83 -6.84
C PRO A 58 -7.89 -5.38 -7.13
N GLU A 59 -8.76 -5.48 -6.14
CA GLU A 59 -10.17 -5.11 -6.20
C GLU A 59 -10.44 -3.85 -5.37
N PRO A 60 -11.26 -2.89 -5.88
CA PRO A 60 -11.62 -1.71 -5.12
C PRO A 60 -12.63 -2.05 -4.02
N LEU A 61 -12.32 -1.68 -2.77
CA LEU A 61 -13.27 -1.72 -1.65
C LEU A 61 -13.97 -0.37 -1.46
N ILE A 62 -13.31 0.72 -1.83
CA ILE A 62 -13.86 2.07 -1.79
C ILE A 62 -13.72 2.68 -3.20
N PRO A 63 -14.62 2.33 -4.15
CA PRO A 63 -14.51 2.75 -5.55
C PRO A 63 -14.47 4.27 -5.74
N ASP A 64 -15.18 5.01 -4.90
CA ASP A 64 -15.26 6.47 -4.95
C ASP A 64 -14.12 7.19 -4.21
N HIS A 65 -13.09 6.44 -3.74
CA HIS A 65 -11.97 7.05 -3.06
C HIS A 65 -11.18 7.96 -4.02
N PRO A 66 -10.76 9.18 -3.61
CA PRO A 66 -10.05 10.14 -4.47
C PRO A 66 -8.83 9.54 -5.19
N ILE A 67 -8.12 8.58 -4.58
CA ILE A 67 -6.98 7.89 -5.19
C ILE A 67 -7.41 7.12 -6.46
N LEU A 68 -8.64 6.65 -6.54
CA LEU A 68 -9.16 5.90 -7.69
C LEU A 68 -9.89 6.77 -8.71
N ALA A 69 -9.93 8.08 -8.50
CA ALA A 69 -10.64 9.00 -9.40
C ALA A 69 -10.10 8.94 -10.84
N GLY A 70 -11.00 8.62 -11.79
CA GLY A 70 -10.68 8.52 -13.21
C GLY A 70 -9.79 7.31 -13.58
N ILE A 71 -9.81 6.28 -12.74
CA ILE A 71 -9.12 5.00 -12.98
C ILE A 71 -10.16 3.92 -13.28
N GLU A 72 -9.97 3.21 -14.39
CA GLU A 72 -10.70 2.00 -14.72
C GLU A 72 -10.03 0.82 -13.99
N THR A 73 -10.52 0.50 -12.79
CA THR A 73 -9.90 -0.51 -11.91
C THR A 73 -9.91 -1.92 -12.54
N GLU A 74 -10.89 -2.21 -13.39
CA GLU A 74 -10.99 -3.47 -14.14
C GLU A 74 -9.85 -3.64 -15.17
N SER A 75 -9.18 -2.55 -15.54
CA SER A 75 -8.04 -2.57 -16.46
C SER A 75 -6.70 -2.79 -15.76
N MET A 76 -6.66 -2.88 -14.42
CA MET A 76 -5.43 -3.12 -13.68
C MET A 76 -4.82 -4.45 -14.08
N PRO A 77 -3.52 -4.48 -14.42
CA PRO A 77 -2.84 -5.73 -14.74
C PRO A 77 -2.55 -6.56 -13.48
N PRO A 78 -2.32 -7.87 -13.63
CA PRO A 78 -1.89 -8.69 -12.51
C PRO A 78 -0.51 -8.26 -11.98
N ILE A 79 -0.38 -8.27 -10.68
CA ILE A 79 0.84 -8.01 -9.90
C ILE A 79 1.36 -9.34 -9.38
N LEU A 80 2.65 -9.64 -9.54
CA LEU A 80 3.21 -10.97 -9.31
C LEU A 80 3.43 -11.33 -7.84
N GLY A 81 3.30 -10.38 -6.94
CA GLY A 81 3.45 -10.65 -5.51
C GLY A 81 3.13 -9.45 -4.63
N TYR A 82 2.95 -9.71 -3.35
CA TYR A 82 2.68 -8.69 -2.34
C TYR A 82 3.05 -9.14 -0.93
N ASN A 83 3.13 -8.19 -0.01
CA ASN A 83 3.27 -8.44 1.42
C ASN A 83 1.89 -8.59 2.06
N MET A 84 1.62 -9.71 2.69
CA MET A 84 0.41 -9.93 3.48
C MET A 84 0.45 -9.04 4.73
N VAL A 85 -0.64 -8.32 4.95
CA VAL A 85 -0.82 -7.46 6.12
C VAL A 85 -2.26 -7.57 6.61
N GLU A 86 -2.51 -7.17 7.84
CA GLU A 86 -3.87 -7.08 8.37
C GLU A 86 -4.40 -5.65 8.33
N PRO A 87 -5.73 -5.46 8.18
CA PRO A 87 -6.35 -4.15 8.33
C PRO A 87 -6.05 -3.56 9.70
N ARG A 88 -5.93 -2.23 9.77
CA ARG A 88 -5.79 -1.49 11.02
C ARG A 88 -7.04 -0.69 11.30
N GLU A 89 -7.52 -0.75 12.53
CA GLU A 89 -8.66 0.07 12.97
C GLU A 89 -8.39 1.57 12.77
N GLY A 90 -9.38 2.29 12.27
CA GLY A 90 -9.27 3.73 11.96
C GLY A 90 -8.52 4.05 10.67
N CYS A 91 -8.17 3.03 9.86
CA CYS A 91 -7.57 3.18 8.54
C CYS A 91 -8.49 2.56 7.49
N ASP A 92 -8.47 3.12 6.28
CA ASP A 92 -9.27 2.63 5.17
C ASP A 92 -8.46 1.69 4.28
N VAL A 93 -9.06 0.56 3.90
CA VAL A 93 -8.55 -0.31 2.83
C VAL A 93 -9.21 0.12 1.53
N VAL A 94 -8.48 0.80 0.68
CA VAL A 94 -8.97 1.33 -0.61
C VAL A 94 -9.02 0.23 -1.67
N LEU A 95 -7.93 -0.57 -1.76
CA LEU A 95 -7.84 -1.75 -2.61
C LEU A 95 -7.49 -2.96 -1.76
N ARG A 96 -7.98 -4.13 -2.14
CA ARG A 96 -7.60 -5.43 -1.56
C ARG A 96 -7.12 -6.40 -2.64
N TRP A 97 -6.31 -7.35 -2.25
CA TRP A 97 -5.96 -8.50 -3.08
C TRP A 97 -7.10 -9.52 -3.11
N PRO A 98 -7.18 -10.40 -4.12
CA PRO A 98 -8.26 -11.40 -4.23
C PRO A 98 -8.40 -12.32 -3.01
N GLU A 99 -7.31 -12.59 -2.30
CA GLU A 99 -7.28 -13.38 -1.07
C GLU A 99 -7.83 -12.66 0.16
N GLY A 100 -8.14 -11.36 0.03
CA GLY A 100 -8.71 -10.53 1.07
C GLY A 100 -7.72 -9.64 1.82
N ASP A 101 -6.42 -9.84 1.62
CA ASP A 101 -5.38 -9.00 2.23
C ASP A 101 -5.43 -7.56 1.67
N PRO A 102 -5.13 -6.53 2.48
CA PRO A 102 -5.06 -5.15 2.01
C PRO A 102 -4.00 -4.94 0.93
N ALA A 103 -4.38 -4.28 -0.18
CA ALA A 103 -3.47 -3.92 -1.27
C ALA A 103 -3.03 -2.45 -1.17
N LEU A 104 -3.96 -1.54 -0.97
CA LEU A 104 -3.70 -0.13 -0.75
C LEU A 104 -4.51 0.35 0.45
N THR A 105 -3.81 0.85 1.45
CA THR A 105 -4.41 1.35 2.70
C THR A 105 -4.01 2.79 2.94
N VAL A 106 -4.89 3.52 3.60
CA VAL A 106 -4.66 4.92 3.95
C VAL A 106 -5.09 5.19 5.38
N GLY A 107 -4.42 6.14 6.02
CA GLY A 107 -4.75 6.54 7.39
C GLY A 107 -4.28 7.95 7.71
N ARG A 108 -4.74 8.46 8.85
CA ARG A 108 -4.33 9.75 9.42
C ARG A 108 -3.70 9.52 10.78
N PHE A 109 -2.57 10.16 11.02
CA PHE A 109 -1.83 10.09 12.28
C PHE A 109 -1.37 11.51 12.65
N GLY A 110 -1.94 12.05 13.73
CA GLY A 110 -1.76 13.47 14.05
C GLY A 110 -2.25 14.35 12.90
N ASN A 111 -1.41 15.25 12.43
CA ASN A 111 -1.69 16.12 11.28
C ASN A 111 -1.22 15.50 9.94
N GLY A 112 -0.53 14.36 9.99
CA GLY A 112 -0.01 13.67 8.82
C GLY A 112 -0.99 12.66 8.22
N ARG A 113 -0.75 12.32 6.95
CA ARG A 113 -1.42 11.23 6.24
C ARG A 113 -0.42 10.17 5.85
N VAL A 114 -0.87 8.94 5.86
CA VAL A 114 -0.04 7.80 5.53
C VAL A 114 -0.77 6.93 4.52
N LEU A 115 -0.03 6.45 3.54
CA LEU A 115 -0.47 5.48 2.56
C LEU A 115 0.48 4.30 2.59
N ALA A 116 -0.04 3.09 2.48
CA ALA A 116 0.74 1.89 2.23
C ALA A 116 0.17 1.15 1.02
N TYR A 117 1.04 0.84 0.06
CA TYR A 117 0.80 -0.09 -1.04
C TYR A 117 1.62 -1.33 -0.76
N THR A 118 0.97 -2.47 -0.59
CA THR A 118 1.61 -3.69 -0.08
C THR A 118 2.35 -4.50 -1.14
N SER A 119 2.55 -3.93 -2.32
CA SER A 119 3.36 -4.56 -3.38
C SER A 119 4.45 -3.61 -3.88
N ASP A 120 5.28 -4.15 -4.77
CA ASP A 120 6.34 -3.42 -5.44
C ASP A 120 5.76 -2.65 -6.64
N PRO A 121 5.85 -1.31 -6.68
CA PRO A 121 5.39 -0.51 -7.80
C PRO A 121 6.34 -0.53 -9.00
N ALA A 122 7.51 -1.15 -8.87
CA ALA A 122 8.58 -1.18 -9.85
C ALA A 122 8.64 -2.52 -10.61
N PRO A 123 9.44 -2.61 -11.69
CA PRO A 123 9.69 -3.88 -12.38
C PRO A 123 10.35 -4.91 -11.46
N HIS A 124 9.61 -5.86 -11.05
CA HIS A 124 9.77 -7.06 -10.28
C HIS A 124 8.36 -7.62 -10.12
N TRP A 125 7.68 -7.46 -8.99
CA TRP A 125 6.26 -7.81 -8.88
C TRP A 125 5.36 -6.93 -9.76
N GLY A 126 5.70 -5.65 -9.89
CA GLY A 126 4.99 -4.68 -10.71
C GLY A 126 5.45 -4.63 -12.18
N CYS A 127 6.04 -5.69 -12.73
CA CYS A 127 6.61 -5.67 -14.09
C CYS A 127 5.58 -5.30 -15.19
N ASN A 128 4.33 -5.70 -15.05
CA ASN A 128 3.24 -5.31 -15.96
C ASN A 128 2.61 -3.97 -15.55
N PHE A 129 2.65 -3.67 -14.26
CA PHE A 129 1.98 -2.52 -13.67
C PHE A 129 2.54 -1.19 -14.18
N VAL A 130 3.85 -1.11 -14.36
CA VAL A 130 4.52 0.11 -14.85
C VAL A 130 4.16 0.49 -16.28
N TYR A 131 3.62 -0.44 -17.06
CA TYR A 131 3.18 -0.22 -18.44
C TYR A 131 1.67 -0.01 -18.58
N TRP A 132 0.94 -0.09 -17.47
CA TRP A 132 -0.49 0.15 -17.47
C TRP A 132 -0.81 1.65 -17.61
N ASP A 133 -1.74 1.99 -18.48
CA ASP A 133 -2.09 3.39 -18.76
C ASP A 133 -2.57 4.16 -17.51
N GLY A 134 -3.19 3.46 -16.56
CA GLY A 134 -3.64 4.01 -15.29
C GLY A 134 -2.54 4.25 -14.26
N TYR A 135 -1.33 3.69 -14.46
CA TYR A 135 -0.21 3.77 -13.50
C TYR A 135 0.16 5.21 -13.10
N PRO A 136 0.42 6.14 -14.03
CA PRO A 136 0.75 7.51 -13.65
C PRO A 136 -0.41 8.21 -12.91
N ARG A 137 -1.65 7.94 -13.31
CA ARG A 137 -2.83 8.52 -12.68
C ARG A 137 -2.97 8.05 -11.24
N LEU A 138 -2.81 6.75 -10.98
CA LEU A 138 -2.89 6.19 -9.63
C LEU A 138 -1.91 6.87 -8.68
N TRP A 139 -0.65 7.01 -9.09
CA TRP A 139 0.38 7.62 -8.24
C TRP A 139 0.23 9.13 -8.07
N LEU A 140 -0.21 9.84 -9.11
CA LEU A 140 -0.53 11.27 -8.99
C LEU A 140 -1.71 11.49 -8.03
N ASN A 141 -2.77 10.70 -8.15
CA ASN A 141 -3.89 10.78 -7.22
C ASN A 141 -3.48 10.43 -5.78
N ALA A 142 -2.62 9.42 -5.59
CA ALA A 142 -2.09 9.04 -4.29
C ALA A 142 -1.27 10.18 -3.66
N LEU A 143 -0.41 10.83 -4.43
CA LEU A 143 0.35 12.01 -3.98
C LEU A 143 -0.57 13.19 -3.68
N ASP A 144 -1.56 13.46 -4.52
CA ASP A 144 -2.54 14.52 -4.28
C ASP A 144 -3.35 14.26 -3.01
N TRP A 145 -3.77 13.02 -2.78
CA TRP A 145 -4.45 12.66 -1.54
C TRP A 145 -3.56 12.87 -0.32
N LEU A 146 -2.30 12.47 -0.38
CA LEU A 146 -1.34 12.69 0.71
C LEU A 146 -1.17 14.19 0.99
N LEU A 147 -0.96 15.00 -0.03
CA LEU A 147 -0.57 16.41 0.11
C LEU A 147 -1.77 17.35 0.36
N LYS A 148 -2.90 17.11 -0.31
CA LYS A 148 -4.05 18.04 -0.30
C LYS A 148 -5.25 17.50 0.49
N GLY A 149 -5.41 16.19 0.59
CA GLY A 149 -6.48 15.54 1.33
C GLY A 149 -7.86 15.59 0.68
N SER A 150 -7.87 15.83 -0.60
CA SER A 150 -9.07 15.85 -1.44
C SER A 150 -9.21 14.56 -2.20
#